data_2e459783661887f12c4fb8ad744a740c
#
_entry.id   2e459783661887f12c4fb8ad744a740c
#
_cell.length_a   1.000
_cell.length_b   1.000
_cell.length_c   1.000
_cell.angle_alpha   90.00
_cell.angle_beta   90.00
_cell.angle_gamma   90.00
#
_symmetry.space_group_name_H-M   'P 1'
#
loop_
_entity.id
_entity.type
_entity.pdbx_description
1 polymer ?
#
loop_
_entity_poly.entity_id
_entity_poly.type
_entity_poly.pdbx_seq_one_letter_code
_entity_poly.pdbx_strand_id
1 'polypeptide(L)'
;IGFGVDGTYYFNPVQVKNNPLNEAAFLNRSSNLNGEVSYIDYDVYEVTAFNVGLEYFIPNSDFYLNGNIGQTKHEADGVEDLDTTIYSAEVGYLPVPGLLIAAGLLGYDNDYGDDVDPTLRAKYVTQVGAYDMNFEGGASFGDIDAYSFGADLYLDKTLSVGLGFSDTDGKDADVFTIRAKKFFTQQVSLEGAIDFADDGNVFGLRGAYRF
;
A
#
# COMPACT_ATOMS: atom_id res chain seq x y z
N ILE A 1 -16.63 8.69 4.65
CA ILE A 1 -16.05 9.08 3.33
C ILE A 1 -14.56 9.23 3.51
N GLY A 2 -13.75 8.69 2.55
CA GLY A 2 -12.29 8.81 2.60
C GLY A 2 -11.72 9.48 1.35
N PHE A 3 -10.62 10.20 1.52
CA PHE A 3 -9.78 10.67 0.41
C PHE A 3 -8.30 10.62 0.81
N GLY A 4 -7.45 10.49 -0.21
CA GLY A 4 -6.00 10.50 -0.02
C GLY A 4 -5.29 11.11 -1.21
N VAL A 5 -4.10 11.63 -0.94
CA VAL A 5 -3.16 12.13 -1.95
C VAL A 5 -1.80 11.58 -1.65
N ASP A 6 -1.13 11.06 -2.66
CA ASP A 6 0.26 10.62 -2.55
C ASP A 6 1.14 11.23 -3.65
N GLY A 7 2.41 11.34 -3.33
CA GLY A 7 3.46 11.76 -4.24
C GLY A 7 4.66 10.83 -4.15
N THR A 8 5.27 10.56 -5.30
CA THR A 8 6.47 9.72 -5.39
C THR A 8 7.54 10.42 -6.23
N TYR A 9 8.73 10.56 -5.65
CA TYR A 9 9.92 11.05 -6.32
C TYR A 9 10.88 9.90 -6.60
N TYR A 10 11.10 9.61 -7.88
CA TYR A 10 12.04 8.59 -8.31
C TYR A 10 13.45 9.16 -8.50
N PHE A 11 14.46 8.47 -7.98
CA PHE A 11 15.87 8.91 -8.08
C PHE A 11 16.40 8.86 -9.52
N ASN A 12 15.78 8.05 -10.37
CA ASN A 12 16.04 7.99 -11.80
C ASN A 12 14.72 7.91 -12.57
N PRO A 13 14.63 8.41 -13.80
CA PRO A 13 13.41 8.35 -14.60
C PRO A 13 12.90 6.91 -14.76
N VAL A 14 11.63 6.70 -14.47
CA VAL A 14 10.97 5.39 -14.65
C VAL A 14 10.80 5.09 -16.12
N GLN A 15 11.38 4.01 -16.59
CA GLN A 15 11.20 3.53 -17.95
C GLN A 15 9.94 2.68 -18.04
N VAL A 16 8.87 3.23 -18.58
CA VAL A 16 7.58 2.54 -18.68
C VAL A 16 7.68 1.29 -19.56
N LYS A 17 8.43 1.35 -20.66
CA LYS A 17 8.50 0.24 -21.66
C LYS A 17 7.10 -0.18 -22.08
N ASN A 18 6.82 -1.49 -22.10
CA ASN A 18 5.49 -2.03 -22.38
C ASN A 18 4.79 -2.56 -21.11
N ASN A 19 5.07 -1.98 -19.96
CA ASN A 19 4.51 -2.38 -18.68
C ASN A 19 3.24 -1.58 -18.33
N PRO A 20 2.32 -2.12 -17.52
CA PRO A 20 1.28 -1.32 -16.88
C PRO A 20 1.89 -0.13 -16.14
N LEU A 21 1.30 1.05 -16.26
CA LEU A 21 1.85 2.26 -15.62
C LEU A 21 1.93 2.13 -14.09
N ASN A 22 1.00 1.38 -13.49
CA ASN A 22 1.02 1.14 -12.05
C ASN A 22 2.26 0.33 -11.61
N GLU A 23 2.73 -0.58 -12.45
CA GLU A 23 3.81 -1.51 -12.12
C GLU A 23 5.16 -1.13 -12.76
N ALA A 24 5.19 -0.10 -13.58
CA ALA A 24 6.38 0.27 -14.34
C ALA A 24 7.58 0.56 -13.43
N ALA A 25 7.39 1.24 -12.31
CA ALA A 25 8.45 1.55 -11.36
C ALA A 25 9.02 0.29 -10.70
N PHE A 26 8.16 -0.60 -10.23
CA PHE A 26 8.54 -1.87 -9.62
C PHE A 26 9.30 -2.77 -10.62
N LEU A 27 8.72 -2.97 -11.82
CA LEU A 27 9.33 -3.79 -12.87
C LEU A 27 10.65 -3.21 -13.41
N ASN A 28 10.84 -1.89 -13.28
CA ASN A 28 12.07 -1.20 -13.62
C ASN A 28 13.04 -1.08 -12.44
N ARG A 29 12.68 -1.61 -11.26
CA ARG A 29 13.46 -1.48 -10.02
C ARG A 29 13.85 -0.04 -9.72
N SER A 30 12.87 0.87 -9.77
CA SER A 30 13.08 2.31 -9.61
C SER A 30 13.01 2.69 -8.14
N SER A 31 14.17 2.97 -7.56
CA SER A 31 14.26 3.48 -6.18
C SER A 31 13.60 4.84 -6.06
N ASN A 32 12.89 5.08 -4.96
CA ASN A 32 12.09 6.28 -4.77
C ASN A 32 11.93 6.67 -3.30
N LEU A 33 11.56 7.93 -3.10
CA LEU A 33 11.00 8.46 -1.87
C LEU A 33 9.52 8.74 -2.13
N ASN A 34 8.65 8.32 -1.24
CA ASN A 34 7.22 8.53 -1.37
C ASN A 34 6.64 9.16 -0.10
N GLY A 35 5.49 9.80 -0.26
CA GLY A 35 4.75 10.38 0.86
C GLY A 35 3.26 10.34 0.57
N GLU A 36 2.47 10.17 1.61
CA GLU A 36 1.02 10.06 1.55
C GLU A 36 0.39 10.83 2.69
N VAL A 37 -0.77 11.44 2.40
CA VAL A 37 -1.69 11.97 3.41
C VAL A 37 -3.07 11.43 3.09
N SER A 38 -3.76 10.90 4.09
CA SER A 38 -5.14 10.42 3.95
C SER A 38 -6.02 10.91 5.09
N TYR A 39 -7.32 10.98 4.80
CA TYR A 39 -8.38 11.32 5.74
C TYR A 39 -9.57 10.41 5.49
N ILE A 40 -10.13 9.84 6.55
CA ILE A 40 -11.31 9.00 6.49
C ILE A 40 -12.28 9.43 7.61
N ASP A 41 -13.52 9.64 7.22
CA ASP A 41 -14.64 9.97 8.12
C ASP A 41 -15.59 8.76 8.18
N TYR A 42 -15.72 8.19 9.38
CA TYR A 42 -16.56 7.01 9.71
C TYR A 42 -17.87 7.39 10.40
N ASP A 43 -18.34 8.63 10.31
CA ASP A 43 -19.53 9.18 10.98
C ASP A 43 -19.40 9.32 12.51
N VAL A 44 -18.70 8.42 13.18
CA VAL A 44 -18.54 8.41 14.66
C VAL A 44 -17.11 8.78 15.09
N TYR A 45 -16.14 8.67 14.19
CA TYR A 45 -14.75 9.09 14.40
C TYR A 45 -14.08 9.41 13.06
N GLU A 46 -13.03 10.19 13.13
CA GLU A 46 -12.21 10.58 11.99
C GLU A 46 -10.79 9.99 12.11
N VAL A 47 -10.20 9.65 10.98
CA VAL A 47 -8.82 9.18 10.92
C VAL A 47 -8.04 10.03 9.95
N THR A 48 -6.99 10.68 10.44
CA THR A 48 -6.01 11.38 9.60
C THR A 48 -4.69 10.64 9.68
N ALA A 49 -4.10 10.32 8.53
CA ALA A 49 -2.79 9.67 8.49
C ALA A 49 -1.84 10.38 7.53
N PHE A 50 -0.56 10.41 7.89
CA PHE A 50 0.51 10.72 6.95
C PHE A 50 1.61 9.66 7.03
N ASN A 51 2.29 9.41 5.91
CA ASN A 51 3.37 8.46 5.82
C ASN A 51 4.47 8.96 4.89
N VAL A 52 5.71 8.63 5.20
CA VAL A 52 6.89 8.83 4.33
C VAL A 52 7.61 7.50 4.21
N GLY A 53 7.93 7.11 2.97
CA GLY A 53 8.58 5.85 2.68
C GLY A 53 9.76 6.00 1.73
N LEU A 54 10.71 5.10 1.87
CA LEU A 54 11.85 4.92 0.98
C LEU A 54 11.84 3.49 0.43
N GLU A 55 11.84 3.36 -0.90
CA GLU A 55 12.11 2.09 -1.58
C GLU A 55 13.47 2.15 -2.27
N TYR A 56 14.31 1.16 -2.02
CA TYR A 56 15.64 1.11 -2.58
C TYR A 56 15.98 -0.25 -3.16
N PHE A 57 16.09 -0.31 -4.48
CA PHE A 57 16.60 -1.46 -5.20
C PHE A 57 18.13 -1.36 -5.28
N ILE A 58 18.83 -2.30 -4.65
CA ILE A 58 20.30 -2.27 -4.59
C ILE A 58 20.87 -2.50 -5.99
N PRO A 59 21.66 -1.55 -6.54
CA PRO A 59 22.20 -1.66 -7.89
C PRO A 59 23.01 -2.93 -8.10
N ASN A 60 22.86 -3.56 -9.27
CA ASN A 60 23.57 -4.80 -9.68
C ASN A 60 23.32 -5.99 -8.73
N SER A 61 22.20 -6.01 -8.04
CA SER A 61 21.79 -7.10 -7.16
C SER A 61 20.31 -7.41 -7.34
N ASP A 62 19.83 -8.48 -6.73
CA ASP A 62 18.41 -8.85 -6.65
C ASP A 62 17.83 -8.53 -5.27
N PHE A 63 18.49 -7.66 -4.51
CA PHE A 63 18.04 -7.24 -3.19
C PHE A 63 17.31 -5.90 -3.21
N TYR A 64 16.35 -5.79 -2.33
CA TYR A 64 15.45 -4.66 -2.13
C TYR A 64 15.41 -4.28 -0.65
N LEU A 65 15.32 -3.00 -0.37
CA LEU A 65 15.13 -2.44 0.97
C LEU A 65 13.93 -1.49 0.93
N ASN A 66 13.11 -1.54 1.96
CA ASN A 66 12.05 -0.57 2.16
C ASN A 66 12.04 -0.13 3.63
N GLY A 67 11.70 1.13 3.86
CA GLY A 67 11.47 1.68 5.18
C GLY A 67 10.39 2.74 5.12
N ASN A 68 9.50 2.73 6.11
CA ASN A 68 8.41 3.69 6.22
C ASN A 68 8.31 4.20 7.65
N ILE A 69 7.87 5.44 7.79
CA ILE A 69 7.45 6.04 9.05
C ILE A 69 6.24 6.92 8.79
N GLY A 70 5.25 6.82 9.67
CA GLY A 70 4.03 7.61 9.57
C GLY A 70 3.41 7.86 10.94
N GLN A 71 2.37 8.65 10.93
CA GLN A 71 1.54 8.93 12.11
C GLN A 71 0.08 8.86 11.70
N THR A 72 -0.73 8.22 12.54
CA THR A 72 -2.17 8.15 12.41
C THR A 72 -2.82 8.77 13.63
N LYS A 73 -3.73 9.70 13.40
CA LYS A 73 -4.52 10.35 14.43
C LYS A 73 -5.98 9.90 14.33
N HIS A 74 -6.54 9.44 15.44
CA HIS A 74 -7.95 9.12 15.57
C HIS A 74 -8.62 10.17 16.46
N GLU A 75 -9.66 10.80 15.94
CA GLU A 75 -10.41 11.86 16.62
C GLU A 75 -11.88 11.44 16.73
N ALA A 76 -12.46 11.49 17.93
CA ALA A 76 -13.88 11.22 18.18
C ALA A 76 -14.45 12.20 19.19
N ASP A 77 -15.72 12.59 19.01
CA ASP A 77 -16.37 13.55 19.89
C ASP A 77 -16.41 13.07 21.35
N GLY A 78 -15.84 13.87 22.25
CA GLY A 78 -15.86 13.62 23.69
C GLY A 78 -14.91 12.55 24.20
N VAL A 79 -13.97 12.10 23.35
CA VAL A 79 -12.89 11.17 23.69
C VAL A 79 -11.56 11.87 23.47
N GLU A 80 -10.52 11.50 24.20
CA GLU A 80 -9.16 12.00 23.98
C GLU A 80 -8.62 11.46 22.65
N ASP A 81 -7.96 12.32 21.87
CA ASP A 81 -7.37 11.91 20.58
C ASP A 81 -6.32 10.84 20.79
N LEU A 82 -6.26 9.87 19.88
CA LEU A 82 -5.24 8.84 19.86
C LEU A 82 -4.27 9.07 18.70
N ASP A 83 -3.04 9.42 19.04
CA ASP A 83 -1.93 9.51 18.10
C ASP A 83 -1.12 8.21 18.13
N THR A 84 -0.92 7.60 16.94
CA THR A 84 -0.12 6.39 16.79
C THR A 84 0.99 6.66 15.77
N THR A 85 2.23 6.47 16.16
CA THR A 85 3.38 6.42 15.25
C THR A 85 3.52 4.99 14.74
N ILE A 86 3.62 4.82 13.41
CA ILE A 86 3.80 3.53 12.75
C ILE A 86 5.12 3.58 11.99
N TYR A 87 5.93 2.54 12.11
CA TYR A 87 7.19 2.43 11.38
C TYR A 87 7.38 1.00 10.88
N SER A 88 8.04 0.86 9.72
CA SER A 88 8.36 -0.45 9.18
C SER A 88 9.70 -0.44 8.45
N ALA A 89 10.32 -1.60 8.41
CA ALA A 89 11.50 -1.85 7.59
C ALA A 89 11.45 -3.27 7.05
N GLU A 90 11.80 -3.46 5.77
CA GLU A 90 11.86 -4.78 5.16
C GLU A 90 13.08 -4.94 4.25
N VAL A 91 13.53 -6.18 4.13
CA VAL A 91 14.52 -6.64 3.17
C VAL A 91 13.83 -7.60 2.21
N GLY A 92 13.99 -7.37 0.92
CA GLY A 92 13.38 -8.20 -0.11
C GLY A 92 14.41 -8.80 -1.07
N TYR A 93 13.99 -9.85 -1.73
CA TYR A 93 14.73 -10.54 -2.77
C TYR A 93 13.84 -10.73 -4.02
N LEU A 94 14.40 -10.47 -5.19
CA LEU A 94 13.72 -10.58 -6.49
C LEU A 94 14.30 -11.79 -7.27
N PRO A 95 13.82 -13.02 -6.99
CA PRO A 95 14.38 -14.24 -7.59
C PRO A 95 14.20 -14.34 -9.10
N VAL A 96 13.13 -13.71 -9.61
CA VAL A 96 12.83 -13.62 -11.04
C VAL A 96 12.21 -12.25 -11.34
N PRO A 97 12.24 -11.76 -12.59
CA PRO A 97 11.57 -10.53 -12.96
C PRO A 97 10.09 -10.51 -12.54
N GLY A 98 9.67 -9.43 -11.90
CA GLY A 98 8.30 -9.25 -11.45
C GLY A 98 7.92 -9.93 -10.13
N LEU A 99 8.78 -10.75 -9.52
CA LEU A 99 8.53 -11.38 -8.23
C LEU A 99 9.42 -10.77 -7.15
N LEU A 100 8.82 -10.26 -6.09
CA LEU A 100 9.46 -9.83 -4.85
C LEU A 100 8.96 -10.71 -3.70
N ILE A 101 9.89 -11.16 -2.87
CA ILE A 101 9.62 -11.78 -1.58
C ILE A 101 10.37 -10.97 -0.54
N ALA A 102 9.71 -10.47 0.49
CA ALA A 102 10.29 -9.63 1.51
C ALA A 102 9.92 -10.10 2.92
N ALA A 103 10.83 -9.90 3.84
CA ALA A 103 10.62 -10.09 5.28
C ALA A 103 11.03 -8.81 6.00
N GLY A 104 10.32 -8.46 7.06
CA GLY A 104 10.55 -7.21 7.76
C GLY A 104 9.99 -7.18 9.15
N LEU A 105 9.90 -5.96 9.65
CA LEU A 105 9.33 -5.61 10.95
C LEU A 105 8.35 -4.44 10.73
N LEU A 106 7.22 -4.50 11.41
CA LEU A 106 6.25 -3.43 11.54
C LEU A 106 6.13 -3.09 13.02
N GLY A 107 6.28 -1.84 13.38
CA GLY A 107 6.11 -1.39 14.75
C GLY A 107 5.13 -0.24 14.87
N TYR A 108 4.54 -0.10 16.04
CA TYR A 108 3.74 1.04 16.44
C TYR A 108 4.11 1.53 17.83
N ASP A 109 3.81 2.80 18.08
CA ASP A 109 4.00 3.45 19.38
C ASP A 109 2.86 4.47 19.56
N ASN A 110 2.13 4.36 20.67
CA ASN A 110 1.08 5.28 21.08
C ASN A 110 1.00 5.36 22.62
N ASP A 111 0.09 6.17 23.14
CA ASP A 111 -0.07 6.38 24.60
C ASP A 111 -0.45 5.12 25.39
N TYR A 112 -0.89 4.05 24.72
CA TYR A 112 -1.29 2.79 25.37
C TYR A 112 -0.20 1.72 25.34
N GLY A 113 0.83 1.89 24.51
CA GLY A 113 1.94 0.96 24.37
C GLY A 113 2.65 0.99 23.03
N ASP A 114 3.65 0.15 22.93
CA ASP A 114 4.45 -0.07 21.73
C ASP A 114 4.60 -1.57 21.48
N ASP A 115 4.69 -1.95 20.20
CA ASP A 115 5.02 -3.32 19.80
C ASP A 115 5.74 -3.36 18.45
N VAL A 116 6.37 -4.50 18.17
CA VAL A 116 7.10 -4.74 16.90
C VAL A 116 6.86 -6.15 16.40
N ASP A 117 6.16 -6.28 15.30
CA ASP A 117 5.77 -7.53 14.69
C ASP A 117 6.63 -7.90 13.48
N PRO A 118 7.08 -9.14 13.34
CA PRO A 118 7.68 -9.63 12.11
C PRO A 118 6.66 -9.69 10.98
N THR A 119 7.10 -9.35 9.77
CA THR A 119 6.26 -9.32 8.58
C THR A 119 6.83 -10.16 7.45
N LEU A 120 5.94 -10.69 6.62
CA LEU A 120 6.26 -11.31 5.33
C LEU A 120 5.39 -10.68 4.25
N ARG A 121 5.98 -10.42 3.08
CA ARG A 121 5.27 -9.89 1.92
C ARG A 121 5.77 -10.53 0.64
N ALA A 122 4.84 -10.76 -0.29
CA ALA A 122 5.16 -11.13 -1.66
C ALA A 122 4.37 -10.26 -2.65
N LYS A 123 5.01 -9.91 -3.76
CA LYS A 123 4.39 -9.23 -4.90
C LYS A 123 4.81 -9.92 -6.18
N TYR A 124 3.86 -10.22 -7.05
CA TYR A 124 4.14 -10.83 -8.33
C TYR A 124 3.36 -10.17 -9.47
N VAL A 125 4.09 -9.48 -10.32
CA VAL A 125 3.56 -8.90 -11.55
C VAL A 125 3.92 -9.81 -12.72
N THR A 126 2.93 -10.33 -13.41
CA THR A 126 3.14 -11.30 -14.49
C THR A 126 2.04 -11.15 -15.56
N GLN A 127 2.27 -11.76 -16.72
CA GLN A 127 1.26 -11.86 -17.77
C GLN A 127 0.49 -13.17 -17.66
N VAL A 128 -0.84 -13.07 -17.62
CA VAL A 128 -1.76 -14.20 -17.61
C VAL A 128 -2.65 -14.11 -18.84
N GLY A 129 -2.41 -14.98 -19.82
CA GLY A 129 -3.10 -14.90 -21.11
C GLY A 129 -2.76 -13.61 -21.85
N ALA A 130 -3.77 -12.81 -22.15
CA ALA A 130 -3.64 -11.54 -22.87
C ALA A 130 -3.44 -10.32 -21.95
N TYR A 131 -3.53 -10.49 -20.63
CA TYR A 131 -3.55 -9.40 -19.67
C TYR A 131 -2.33 -9.47 -18.73
N ASP A 132 -1.84 -8.30 -18.34
CA ASP A 132 -0.94 -8.21 -17.19
C ASP A 132 -1.77 -8.27 -15.91
N MET A 133 -1.21 -8.90 -14.88
CA MET A 133 -1.81 -9.01 -13.55
C MET A 133 -0.76 -8.74 -12.47
N ASN A 134 -1.20 -8.17 -11.37
CA ASN A 134 -0.45 -8.08 -10.13
C ASN A 134 -1.13 -8.94 -9.07
N PHE A 135 -0.34 -9.64 -8.29
CA PHE A 135 -0.75 -10.37 -7.09
C PHE A 135 0.12 -9.91 -5.94
N GLU A 136 -0.51 -9.54 -4.85
CA GLU A 136 0.19 -9.15 -3.62
C GLU A 136 -0.40 -9.88 -2.43
N GLY A 137 0.45 -10.21 -1.48
CA GLY A 137 0.03 -10.77 -0.21
C GLY A 137 1.02 -10.40 0.88
N GLY A 138 0.51 -10.20 2.09
CA GLY A 138 1.31 -9.87 3.25
C GLY A 138 0.72 -10.44 4.52
N ALA A 139 1.55 -10.62 5.53
CA ALA A 139 1.16 -10.99 6.87
C ALA A 139 2.08 -10.34 7.90
N SER A 140 1.55 -9.99 9.06
CA SER A 140 2.29 -9.67 10.27
C SER A 140 1.92 -10.68 11.35
N PHE A 141 2.89 -10.97 12.22
CA PHE A 141 2.78 -11.99 13.25
C PHE A 141 3.23 -11.40 14.58
N GLY A 142 2.34 -11.29 15.55
CA GLY A 142 2.67 -10.69 16.84
C GLY A 142 1.54 -10.81 17.84
N ASP A 143 1.34 -9.78 18.64
CA ASP A 143 0.19 -9.72 19.55
C ASP A 143 -1.13 -9.60 18.79
N ILE A 144 -1.08 -9.06 17.58
CA ILE A 144 -2.21 -8.98 16.64
C ILE A 144 -1.73 -9.51 15.28
N ASP A 145 -2.17 -10.72 14.93
CA ASP A 145 -1.90 -11.26 13.60
C ASP A 145 -2.74 -10.51 12.55
N ALA A 146 -2.12 -10.15 11.43
CA ALA A 146 -2.83 -9.57 10.30
C ALA A 146 -2.36 -10.20 8.99
N TYR A 147 -3.28 -10.31 8.04
CA TYR A 147 -2.93 -10.76 6.69
C TYR A 147 -3.74 -10.03 5.63
N SER A 148 -3.14 -9.91 4.46
CA SER A 148 -3.78 -9.27 3.32
C SER A 148 -3.46 -10.01 2.03
N PHE A 149 -4.38 -9.90 1.09
CA PHE A 149 -4.21 -10.36 -0.28
C PHE A 149 -4.82 -9.35 -1.25
N GLY A 150 -4.17 -9.12 -2.38
CA GLY A 150 -4.68 -8.26 -3.44
C GLY A 150 -4.35 -8.81 -4.82
N ALA A 151 -5.22 -8.54 -5.77
CA ALA A 151 -4.99 -8.82 -7.18
C ALA A 151 -5.52 -7.68 -8.05
N ASP A 152 -4.74 -7.27 -9.05
CA ASP A 152 -5.13 -6.27 -10.04
C ASP A 152 -5.02 -6.86 -11.44
N LEU A 153 -6.06 -6.64 -12.21
CA LEU A 153 -6.11 -6.95 -13.64
C LEU A 153 -5.93 -5.64 -14.43
N TYR A 154 -4.93 -5.59 -15.29
CA TYR A 154 -4.66 -4.45 -16.17
C TYR A 154 -5.45 -4.63 -17.49
N LEU A 155 -6.57 -3.91 -17.61
CA LEU A 155 -7.40 -3.90 -18.81
C LEU A 155 -6.66 -3.26 -19.99
N ASP A 156 -5.85 -2.26 -19.69
CA ASP A 156 -4.82 -1.68 -20.57
C ASP A 156 -3.65 -1.17 -19.71
N LYS A 157 -2.63 -0.59 -20.32
CA LYS A 157 -1.44 -0.10 -19.59
C LYS A 157 -1.73 1.07 -18.65
N THR A 158 -2.91 1.67 -18.74
CA THR A 158 -3.30 2.85 -17.95
C THR A 158 -4.48 2.60 -17.02
N LEU A 159 -5.18 1.46 -17.15
CA LEU A 159 -6.39 1.16 -16.41
C LEU A 159 -6.29 -0.21 -15.75
N SER A 160 -6.46 -0.25 -14.44
CA SER A 160 -6.61 -1.49 -13.67
C SER A 160 -7.94 -1.55 -12.94
N VAL A 161 -8.39 -2.78 -12.71
CA VAL A 161 -9.43 -3.11 -11.74
C VAL A 161 -8.86 -4.15 -10.78
N GLY A 162 -9.17 -4.05 -9.52
CA GLY A 162 -8.57 -4.90 -8.50
C GLY A 162 -9.52 -5.28 -7.40
N LEU A 163 -9.15 -6.35 -6.72
CA LEU A 163 -9.79 -6.87 -5.52
C LEU A 163 -8.75 -6.92 -4.42
N GLY A 164 -9.19 -6.73 -3.18
CA GLY A 164 -8.38 -6.86 -1.99
C GLY A 164 -9.16 -7.58 -0.90
N PHE A 165 -8.45 -8.22 -0.01
CA PHE A 165 -8.95 -8.77 1.22
C PHE A 165 -7.90 -8.53 2.30
N SER A 166 -8.32 -8.09 3.47
CA SER A 166 -7.47 -8.01 4.66
C SER A 166 -8.26 -8.44 5.87
N ASP A 167 -7.56 -9.02 6.81
CA ASP A 167 -8.09 -9.41 8.10
C ASP A 167 -7.04 -9.16 9.18
N THR A 168 -7.49 -8.82 10.37
CA THR A 168 -6.64 -8.56 11.54
C THR A 168 -7.30 -9.24 12.73
N ASP A 169 -6.53 -9.83 13.60
CA ASP A 169 -7.05 -10.46 14.82
C ASP A 169 -7.95 -9.48 15.60
N GLY A 170 -9.21 -9.87 15.74
CA GLY A 170 -10.24 -9.05 16.35
C GLY A 170 -11.62 -9.45 15.85
N LYS A 171 -12.67 -8.95 16.48
CA LYS A 171 -14.03 -9.15 15.96
C LYS A 171 -14.28 -8.14 14.84
N ASP A 172 -14.85 -8.62 13.74
CA ASP A 172 -15.35 -7.81 12.64
C ASP A 172 -14.26 -6.96 11.96
N ALA A 173 -13.04 -7.54 11.82
CA ALA A 173 -11.85 -6.86 11.29
C ALA A 173 -11.56 -7.20 9.82
N ASP A 174 -12.34 -8.06 9.19
CA ASP A 174 -12.16 -8.40 7.79
C ASP A 174 -12.76 -7.32 6.86
N VAL A 175 -11.95 -6.98 5.86
CA VAL A 175 -12.31 -5.98 4.86
C VAL A 175 -12.12 -6.55 3.46
N PHE A 176 -13.17 -6.49 2.65
CA PHE A 176 -13.09 -6.78 1.23
C PHE A 176 -13.11 -5.48 0.42
N THR A 177 -12.12 -5.31 -0.46
CA THR A 177 -11.95 -4.11 -1.28
C THR A 177 -12.21 -4.39 -2.75
N ILE A 178 -12.94 -3.49 -3.42
CA ILE A 178 -12.97 -3.39 -4.89
C ILE A 178 -12.36 -2.04 -5.26
N ARG A 179 -11.41 -2.04 -6.20
CA ARG A 179 -10.75 -0.81 -6.63
C ARG A 179 -10.60 -0.71 -8.15
N ALA A 180 -10.53 0.53 -8.63
CA ALA A 180 -10.18 0.82 -10.02
C ALA A 180 -9.24 2.03 -10.05
N LYS A 181 -8.16 1.93 -10.84
CA LYS A 181 -7.17 2.99 -10.99
C LYS A 181 -6.94 3.35 -12.45
N LYS A 182 -6.99 4.64 -12.74
CA LYS A 182 -6.74 5.17 -14.09
C LYS A 182 -5.60 6.18 -14.07
N PHE A 183 -4.64 5.97 -14.96
CA PHE A 183 -3.61 6.95 -15.30
C PHE A 183 -4.09 7.83 -16.45
N PHE A 184 -4.14 9.13 -16.24
CA PHE A 184 -4.44 10.13 -17.26
C PHE A 184 -3.18 10.57 -18.01
N THR A 185 -2.05 10.55 -17.32
CA THR A 185 -0.71 10.74 -17.87
C THR A 185 0.22 9.71 -17.23
N GLN A 186 1.51 9.70 -17.59
CA GLN A 186 2.50 8.86 -16.90
C GLN A 186 2.70 9.27 -15.43
N GLN A 187 2.37 10.51 -15.08
CA GLN A 187 2.57 11.06 -13.74
C GLN A 187 1.30 11.12 -12.90
N VAL A 188 0.13 11.29 -13.52
CA VAL A 188 -1.12 11.57 -12.80
C VAL A 188 -2.05 10.37 -12.86
N SER A 189 -2.49 9.91 -11.70
CA SER A 189 -3.51 8.86 -11.57
C SER A 189 -4.62 9.24 -10.60
N LEU A 190 -5.76 8.60 -10.78
CA LEU A 190 -6.90 8.62 -9.86
C LEU A 190 -7.30 7.18 -9.59
N GLU A 191 -7.53 6.86 -8.33
CA GLU A 191 -8.05 5.59 -7.86
C GLU A 191 -9.34 5.80 -7.09
N GLY A 192 -10.33 4.98 -7.36
CA GLY A 192 -11.54 4.85 -6.56
C GLY A 192 -11.58 3.47 -5.94
N ALA A 193 -11.98 3.39 -4.67
CA ALA A 193 -12.14 2.13 -3.95
C ALA A 193 -13.44 2.10 -3.15
N ILE A 194 -13.93 0.90 -2.93
CA ILE A 194 -15.03 0.61 -2.01
C ILE A 194 -14.55 -0.51 -1.10
N ASP A 195 -14.53 -0.23 0.19
CA ASP A 195 -14.24 -1.20 1.22
C ASP A 195 -15.56 -1.66 1.86
N PHE A 196 -15.72 -2.96 1.95
CA PHE A 196 -16.84 -3.64 2.58
C PHE A 196 -16.34 -4.27 3.87
N ALA A 197 -16.80 -3.77 5.00
CA ALA A 197 -16.54 -4.32 6.33
C ALA A 197 -17.87 -4.63 7.03
N ASP A 198 -17.83 -5.41 8.09
CA ASP A 198 -19.05 -5.78 8.83
C ASP A 198 -19.79 -4.57 9.41
N ASP A 199 -19.06 -3.54 9.83
CA ASP A 199 -19.62 -2.31 10.40
C ASP A 199 -20.10 -1.29 9.34
N GLY A 200 -19.88 -1.56 8.04
CA GLY A 200 -20.33 -0.69 6.95
C GLY A 200 -19.37 -0.59 5.79
N ASN A 201 -19.71 0.27 4.83
CA ASN A 201 -18.93 0.45 3.62
C ASN A 201 -18.26 1.82 3.59
N VAL A 202 -16.99 1.85 3.18
CA VAL A 202 -16.24 3.09 2.98
C VAL A 202 -15.98 3.32 1.50
N PHE A 203 -16.22 4.54 1.01
CA PHE A 203 -15.89 4.97 -0.35
C PHE A 203 -14.66 5.84 -0.30
N GLY A 204 -13.60 5.41 -0.98
CA GLY A 204 -12.33 6.12 -1.05
C GLY A 204 -12.06 6.71 -2.44
N LEU A 205 -11.42 7.88 -2.48
CA LEU A 205 -10.88 8.49 -3.69
C LEU A 205 -9.45 8.95 -3.42
N ARG A 206 -8.51 8.53 -4.27
CA ARG A 206 -7.09 8.83 -4.12
C ARG A 206 -6.52 9.41 -5.41
N GLY A 207 -5.94 10.60 -5.33
CA GLY A 207 -5.13 11.20 -6.38
C GLY A 207 -3.65 10.98 -6.13
N ALA A 208 -2.88 10.63 -7.17
CA ALA A 208 -1.44 10.45 -7.06
C ALA A 208 -0.68 11.21 -8.15
N TYR A 209 0.49 11.74 -7.76
CA TYR A 209 1.43 12.37 -8.68
C TYR A 209 2.84 11.79 -8.52
N ARG A 210 3.47 11.43 -9.64
CA ARG A 210 4.85 10.90 -9.72
C ARG A 210 5.78 11.88 -10.44
N PHE A 211 6.89 12.18 -9.82
CA PHE A 211 7.92 13.09 -10.33
C PHE A 211 9.02 12.35 -11.08
#